data_6b0df106cd9061ca2ccc27d67215530f
#
_entry.id   6b0df106cd9061ca2ccc27d67215530f
#
_cell.length_a   1.000
_cell.length_b   1.000
_cell.length_c   1.000
_cell.angle_alpha   90.00
_cell.angle_beta   90.00
_cell.angle_gamma   90.00
#
_symmetry.space_group_name_H-M   'P 1'
#
loop_
_entity.id
_entity.type
_entity.pdbx_description
1 polymer ?
#
loop_
_entity_poly.entity_id
_entity_poly.type
_entity_poly.pdbx_seq_one_letter_code
_entity_poly.pdbx_strand_id
1 'polypeptide(L)'
;MTADAIPMSPTPAVDLTARRGRSNLRVRAAHGLYRVATRLHWAEPELVGLGAFVRAGDEVIDVGAALGMYTVPLADLVGRSGRVWSFEPQPRGIFTVRLLRIITGPHRGRVSRATMGPSAGESTIVVPFRNGFPIFGHGHIAGHDDDDGGKQYRTTAPMTTVDAWCAEKDIAPVSFIKVDVEGFEPAVIEGAVATIDRDRPSLLLEIEDRHLARYGRTAADFVNEIHTRWPDYRMYTWVDGDWTTTEQIVPEVRNYLFATDAAFLR
;
A
#
# COMPACT_ATOMS: atom_id res chain seq x y z
N MET A 1 -19.26 -36.73 -17.96
CA MET A 1 -17.87 -36.62 -17.51
C MET A 1 -17.88 -35.49 -16.49
N THR A 2 -17.93 -35.87 -15.21
CA THR A 2 -17.90 -34.95 -14.08
C THR A 2 -16.47 -34.50 -13.87
N ALA A 3 -16.23 -33.19 -13.95
CA ALA A 3 -14.92 -32.61 -13.64
C ALA A 3 -14.69 -32.77 -12.13
N ASP A 4 -13.71 -33.57 -11.77
CA ASP A 4 -13.23 -33.70 -10.41
C ASP A 4 -12.65 -32.37 -9.96
N ALA A 5 -13.29 -31.76 -8.96
CA ALA A 5 -12.75 -30.58 -8.29
C ALA A 5 -11.45 -30.98 -7.57
N ILE A 6 -10.35 -30.36 -7.94
CA ILE A 6 -9.06 -30.51 -7.25
C ILE A 6 -9.27 -30.01 -5.81
N PRO A 7 -9.01 -30.85 -4.78
CA PRO A 7 -9.15 -30.41 -3.40
C PRO A 7 -8.14 -29.30 -3.11
N MET A 8 -8.64 -28.11 -2.78
CA MET A 8 -7.81 -27.00 -2.30
C MET A 8 -7.11 -27.44 -1.02
N SER A 9 -5.79 -27.42 -1.04
CA SER A 9 -5.01 -27.58 0.19
C SER A 9 -5.35 -26.45 1.16
N PRO A 10 -5.57 -26.75 2.45
CA PRO A 10 -5.83 -25.70 3.44
C PRO A 10 -4.64 -24.73 3.47
N THR A 11 -4.92 -23.45 3.43
CA THR A 11 -3.91 -22.38 3.62
C THR A 11 -3.17 -22.68 4.93
N PRO A 12 -1.83 -22.72 4.94
CA PRO A 12 -1.09 -22.97 6.18
C PRO A 12 -1.44 -21.88 7.19
N ALA A 13 -1.75 -22.26 8.42
CA ALA A 13 -2.02 -21.33 9.51
C ALA A 13 -0.81 -20.39 9.64
N VAL A 14 -1.03 -19.10 9.41
CA VAL A 14 0.02 -18.09 9.44
C VAL A 14 0.44 -17.87 10.88
N ASP A 15 1.71 -18.15 11.21
CA ASP A 15 2.26 -17.81 12.52
C ASP A 15 2.42 -16.30 12.66
N LEU A 16 1.40 -15.64 13.19
CA LEU A 16 1.36 -14.20 13.47
C LEU A 16 2.40 -13.74 14.52
N THR A 17 3.16 -14.69 15.11
CA THR A 17 4.26 -14.37 16.04
C THR A 17 5.60 -14.17 15.33
N ALA A 18 5.61 -14.08 14.00
CA ALA A 18 6.80 -13.90 13.18
C ALA A 18 7.80 -12.90 13.81
N ARG A 19 9.07 -13.29 13.84
CA ARG A 19 10.19 -12.65 14.53
C ARG A 19 10.26 -11.16 14.22
N ARG A 20 9.71 -10.34 15.12
CA ARG A 20 9.79 -8.87 15.02
C ARG A 20 11.24 -8.42 15.05
N GLY A 21 11.61 -7.56 14.13
CA GLY A 21 12.87 -6.87 14.17
C GLY A 21 13.01 -6.04 15.47
N ARG A 22 14.25 -5.73 15.87
CA ARG A 22 14.50 -4.78 16.98
C ARG A 22 14.20 -3.35 16.53
N SER A 23 12.93 -2.93 16.59
CA SER A 23 12.52 -1.55 16.38
C SER A 23 12.75 -0.70 17.63
N ASN A 24 12.68 0.63 17.52
CA ASN A 24 12.78 1.48 18.69
C ASN A 24 11.47 1.44 19.51
N LEU A 25 11.54 1.76 20.81
CA LEU A 25 10.38 1.70 21.69
C LEU A 25 9.21 2.59 21.23
N ARG A 26 9.50 3.74 20.60
CA ARG A 26 8.47 4.66 20.11
C ARG A 26 7.68 4.07 18.94
N VAL A 27 8.36 3.42 18.00
CA VAL A 27 7.71 2.73 16.87
C VAL A 27 6.84 1.59 17.37
N ARG A 28 7.34 0.80 18.32
CA ARG A 28 6.58 -0.29 18.95
C ARG A 28 5.33 0.21 19.68
N ALA A 29 5.47 1.31 20.42
CA ALA A 29 4.34 1.93 21.12
C ALA A 29 3.29 2.46 20.10
N ALA A 30 3.73 3.16 19.04
CA ALA A 30 2.85 3.64 17.99
C ALA A 30 2.14 2.49 17.26
N HIS A 31 2.86 1.42 16.89
CA HIS A 31 2.25 0.21 16.32
C HIS A 31 1.24 -0.43 17.29
N GLY A 32 1.54 -0.47 18.59
CA GLY A 32 0.61 -0.92 19.62
C GLY A 32 -0.70 -0.10 19.62
N LEU A 33 -0.61 1.23 19.44
CA LEU A 33 -1.79 2.09 19.31
C LEU A 33 -2.61 1.77 18.05
N TYR A 34 -1.99 1.54 16.91
CA TYR A 34 -2.71 1.10 15.69
C TYR A 34 -3.42 -0.24 15.91
N ARG A 35 -2.80 -1.19 16.59
CA ARG A 35 -3.46 -2.48 16.94
C ARG A 35 -4.68 -2.30 17.86
N VAL A 36 -4.66 -1.32 18.73
CA VAL A 36 -5.84 -0.95 19.52
C VAL A 36 -6.87 -0.26 18.65
N ALA A 37 -6.44 0.66 17.77
CA ALA A 37 -7.31 1.37 16.86
C ALA A 37 -8.05 0.42 15.88
N THR A 38 -7.39 -0.64 15.38
CA THR A 38 -8.05 -1.68 14.55
C THR A 38 -9.15 -2.40 15.33
N ARG A 39 -8.92 -2.74 16.62
CA ARG A 39 -9.94 -3.37 17.47
C ARG A 39 -11.14 -2.45 17.74
N LEU A 40 -10.93 -1.14 17.69
CA LEU A 40 -11.97 -0.14 17.86
C LEU A 40 -12.58 0.33 16.54
N HIS A 41 -12.22 -0.30 15.41
CA HIS A 41 -12.63 0.06 14.02
C HIS A 41 -12.24 1.49 13.62
N TRP A 42 -11.16 2.03 14.17
CA TRP A 42 -10.60 3.35 13.84
C TRP A 42 -9.42 3.25 12.86
N ALA A 43 -8.95 2.05 12.60
CA ALA A 43 -7.90 1.77 11.63
C ALA A 43 -8.24 0.47 10.89
N GLU A 44 -7.61 0.26 9.76
CA GLU A 44 -7.86 -0.86 8.88
C GLU A 44 -7.51 -2.21 9.52
N PRO A 45 -8.40 -3.21 9.45
CA PRO A 45 -8.27 -4.45 10.21
C PRO A 45 -7.06 -5.30 9.79
N GLU A 46 -6.69 -5.26 8.51
CA GLU A 46 -5.56 -6.03 7.95
C GLU A 46 -4.18 -5.57 8.43
N LEU A 47 -4.08 -4.40 9.07
CA LEU A 47 -2.82 -3.93 9.67
C LEU A 47 -2.20 -4.96 10.64
N VAL A 48 -3.02 -5.78 11.29
CA VAL A 48 -2.53 -6.82 12.20
C VAL A 48 -1.97 -8.02 11.45
N GLY A 49 -2.36 -8.21 10.19
CA GLY A 49 -1.94 -9.31 9.31
C GLY A 49 -0.65 -9.04 8.52
N LEU A 50 -0.10 -7.80 8.54
CA LEU A 50 1.09 -7.45 7.76
C LEU A 50 2.32 -8.29 8.11
N GLY A 51 2.42 -8.76 9.35
CA GLY A 51 3.52 -9.60 9.80
C GLY A 51 3.62 -10.97 9.12
N ALA A 52 2.61 -11.37 8.34
CA ALA A 52 2.68 -12.57 7.50
C ALA A 52 3.63 -12.37 6.31
N PHE A 53 3.78 -11.15 5.81
CA PHE A 53 4.49 -10.82 4.56
C PHE A 53 5.72 -9.94 4.76
N VAL A 54 5.80 -9.21 5.87
CA VAL A 54 6.88 -8.26 6.16
C VAL A 54 7.71 -8.74 7.34
N ARG A 55 9.02 -8.79 7.17
CA ARG A 55 9.99 -9.32 8.14
C ARG A 55 11.09 -8.32 8.47
N ALA A 56 11.82 -8.63 9.54
CA ALA A 56 12.99 -7.85 9.93
C ALA A 56 14.07 -7.88 8.83
N GLY A 57 14.49 -6.71 8.41
CA GLY A 57 15.49 -6.55 7.35
C GLY A 57 14.91 -6.25 5.98
N ASP A 58 13.60 -6.34 5.82
CA ASP A 58 12.92 -6.11 4.54
C ASP A 58 13.03 -4.65 4.08
N GLU A 59 13.09 -4.47 2.76
CA GLU A 59 12.87 -3.20 2.07
C GLU A 59 11.41 -3.15 1.60
N VAL A 60 10.64 -2.20 2.08
CA VAL A 60 9.21 -2.08 1.77
C VAL A 60 8.85 -0.68 1.28
N ILE A 61 7.85 -0.59 0.43
CA ILE A 61 7.37 0.65 -0.18
C ILE A 61 5.92 0.91 0.29
N ASP A 62 5.63 2.17 0.66
CA ASP A 62 4.31 2.64 1.10
C ASP A 62 3.93 3.88 0.29
N VAL A 63 3.08 3.70 -0.71
CA VAL A 63 2.61 4.75 -1.62
C VAL A 63 1.24 5.24 -1.16
N GLY A 64 1.14 6.54 -0.85
CA GLY A 64 -0.04 7.13 -0.21
C GLY A 64 0.05 7.03 1.32
N ALA A 65 1.22 7.38 1.87
CA ALA A 65 1.48 7.22 3.31
C ALA A 65 0.56 8.03 4.24
N ALA A 66 -0.07 9.09 3.73
CA ALA A 66 -0.98 9.98 4.46
C ALA A 66 -0.50 10.30 5.89
N LEU A 67 -1.21 9.82 6.91
CA LEU A 67 -0.85 9.99 8.33
C LEU A 67 0.04 8.86 8.87
N GLY A 68 0.54 7.97 8.01
CA GLY A 68 1.46 6.89 8.38
C GLY A 68 0.79 5.64 8.94
N MET A 69 -0.49 5.42 8.61
CA MET A 69 -1.25 4.28 9.11
C MET A 69 -0.56 2.96 8.78
N TYR A 70 0.02 2.83 7.58
CA TYR A 70 0.82 1.68 7.17
C TYR A 70 2.32 1.88 7.46
N THR A 71 2.87 3.07 7.20
CA THR A 71 4.30 3.34 7.42
C THR A 71 4.79 2.94 8.82
N VAL A 72 4.00 3.24 9.87
CA VAL A 72 4.43 2.98 11.26
C VAL A 72 4.45 1.48 11.60
N PRO A 73 3.40 0.70 11.34
CA PRO A 73 3.45 -0.75 11.50
C PRO A 73 4.54 -1.43 10.66
N LEU A 74 4.69 -1.03 9.39
CA LEU A 74 5.75 -1.52 8.53
C LEU A 74 7.14 -1.23 9.11
N ALA A 75 7.38 -0.02 9.63
CA ALA A 75 8.65 0.34 10.28
C ALA A 75 8.95 -0.48 11.55
N ASP A 76 7.91 -0.91 12.27
CA ASP A 76 8.06 -1.84 13.40
C ASP A 76 8.47 -3.24 12.93
N LEU A 77 7.81 -3.73 11.88
CA LEU A 77 8.05 -5.06 11.34
C LEU A 77 9.44 -5.19 10.72
N VAL A 78 9.85 -4.26 9.84
CA VAL A 78 11.17 -4.32 9.22
C VAL A 78 12.31 -4.06 10.22
N GLY A 79 12.03 -3.42 11.34
CA GLY A 79 12.97 -3.22 12.43
C GLY A 79 14.17 -2.33 12.06
N ARG A 80 15.33 -2.59 12.68
CA ARG A 80 16.53 -1.74 12.52
C ARG A 80 17.34 -2.04 11.26
N SER A 81 17.21 -3.21 10.70
CA SER A 81 17.94 -3.68 9.54
C SER A 81 17.21 -3.45 8.22
N GLY A 82 15.88 -3.27 8.27
CA GLY A 82 15.08 -2.96 7.10
C GLY A 82 14.74 -1.48 6.94
N ARG A 83 14.01 -1.14 5.88
CA ARG A 83 13.60 0.24 5.55
C ARG A 83 12.17 0.29 5.03
N VAL A 84 11.52 1.44 5.30
CA VAL A 84 10.23 1.81 4.70
C VAL A 84 10.45 3.05 3.84
N TRP A 85 10.09 2.95 2.56
CA TRP A 85 10.12 4.05 1.60
C TRP A 85 8.70 4.55 1.41
N SER A 86 8.36 5.67 2.05
CA SER A 86 7.01 6.20 2.05
C SER A 86 6.89 7.40 1.14
N PHE A 87 5.77 7.50 0.43
CA PHE A 87 5.47 8.57 -0.52
C PHE A 87 4.16 9.23 -0.18
N GLU A 88 4.21 10.56 0.05
CA GLU A 88 3.04 11.39 0.35
C GLU A 88 3.23 12.77 -0.25
N PRO A 89 2.52 13.10 -1.35
CA PRO A 89 2.74 14.36 -2.07
C PRO A 89 2.12 15.59 -1.41
N GLN A 90 1.13 15.41 -0.52
CA GLN A 90 0.36 16.55 0.01
C GLN A 90 1.21 17.44 0.94
N PRO A 91 1.11 18.78 0.82
CA PRO A 91 1.95 19.72 1.58
C PRO A 91 1.82 19.58 3.12
N ARG A 92 0.63 19.20 3.62
CA ARG A 92 0.42 18.93 5.05
C ARG A 92 1.01 17.59 5.48
N GLY A 93 1.29 16.69 4.56
CA GLY A 93 2.11 15.51 4.78
C GLY A 93 3.50 15.85 5.33
N ILE A 94 4.00 17.12 5.18
CA ILE A 94 5.25 17.56 5.85
C ILE A 94 5.17 17.41 7.37
N PHE A 95 4.02 17.69 7.98
CA PHE A 95 3.85 17.45 9.42
C PHE A 95 3.89 15.97 9.73
N THR A 96 3.19 15.17 8.93
CA THR A 96 3.23 13.71 8.99
C THR A 96 4.64 13.18 8.75
N VAL A 97 5.34 13.69 7.74
CA VAL A 97 6.74 13.35 7.45
C VAL A 97 7.65 13.62 8.66
N ARG A 98 7.49 14.77 9.31
CA ARG A 98 8.27 15.11 10.51
C ARG A 98 7.94 14.19 11.68
N LEU A 99 6.64 13.91 11.90
CA LEU A 99 6.19 13.00 12.94
C LEU A 99 6.68 11.56 12.68
N LEU A 100 6.56 11.09 11.45
CA LEU A 100 7.06 9.77 11.05
C LEU A 100 8.58 9.66 11.23
N ARG A 101 9.36 10.68 10.86
CA ARG A 101 10.83 10.70 11.12
C ARG A 101 11.16 10.68 12.62
N ILE A 102 10.35 11.32 13.45
CA ILE A 102 10.53 11.28 14.91
C ILE A 102 10.22 9.88 15.46
N ILE A 103 9.15 9.25 14.93
CA ILE A 103 8.68 7.94 15.38
C ILE A 103 9.60 6.83 14.85
N THR A 104 9.86 6.81 13.53
CA THR A 104 10.63 5.73 12.88
C THR A 104 12.14 5.89 13.03
N GLY A 105 12.62 7.10 13.33
CA GLY A 105 14.03 7.46 13.39
C GLY A 105 14.61 7.84 12.01
N PRO A 106 15.76 8.56 12.00
CA PRO A 106 16.31 9.20 10.80
C PRO A 106 16.78 8.21 9.72
N HIS A 107 16.95 6.95 10.05
CA HIS A 107 17.55 5.95 9.16
C HIS A 107 16.55 4.92 8.60
N ARG A 108 15.28 4.93 9.00
CA ARG A 108 14.34 3.81 8.74
C ARG A 108 13.10 4.16 7.95
N GLY A 109 12.66 5.40 7.96
CA GLY A 109 11.54 5.88 7.17
C GLY A 109 12.01 7.06 6.33
N ARG A 110 12.08 6.92 5.03
CA ARG A 110 12.27 8.04 4.12
C ARG A 110 10.92 8.38 3.54
N VAL A 111 10.36 9.49 3.97
CA VAL A 111 9.13 10.01 3.37
C VAL A 111 9.51 11.02 2.31
N SER A 112 9.11 10.76 1.09
CA SER A 112 9.31 11.62 -0.06
C SER A 112 8.02 12.36 -0.42
N ARG A 113 8.15 13.65 -0.80
CA ARG A 113 7.06 14.44 -1.37
C ARG A 113 6.94 14.21 -2.88
N ALA A 114 6.99 12.96 -3.30
CA ALA A 114 6.76 12.59 -4.69
C ALA A 114 5.48 11.77 -4.80
N THR A 115 4.85 11.83 -5.96
CA THR A 115 3.84 10.86 -6.39
C THR A 115 4.54 9.71 -7.10
N MET A 116 3.95 8.53 -7.01
CA MET A 116 4.32 7.41 -7.86
C MET A 116 3.32 7.27 -9.00
N GLY A 117 3.82 6.98 -10.19
CA GLY A 117 2.99 6.84 -11.39
C GLY A 117 3.72 6.13 -12.51
N PRO A 118 3.18 6.15 -13.75
CA PRO A 118 3.69 5.33 -14.85
C PRO A 118 4.95 5.92 -15.49
N SER A 119 5.25 7.20 -15.26
CA SER A 119 6.41 7.90 -15.82
C SER A 119 6.86 9.05 -14.93
N ALA A 120 8.08 9.53 -15.14
CA ALA A 120 8.59 10.72 -14.47
C ALA A 120 7.93 11.99 -15.03
N GLY A 121 7.71 12.97 -14.15
CA GLY A 121 7.09 14.24 -14.53
C GLY A 121 6.62 15.06 -13.32
N GLU A 122 5.53 15.78 -13.49
CA GLU A 122 4.83 16.53 -12.45
C GLU A 122 3.37 16.05 -12.42
N SER A 123 2.82 15.92 -11.23
CA SER A 123 1.41 15.59 -11.01
C SER A 123 0.69 16.73 -10.32
N THR A 124 -0.58 16.94 -10.65
CA THR A 124 -1.48 17.81 -9.90
C THR A 124 -2.28 16.96 -8.92
N ILE A 125 -2.23 17.33 -7.65
CA ILE A 125 -3.01 16.70 -6.59
C ILE A 125 -4.23 17.57 -6.31
N VAL A 126 -5.39 16.94 -6.30
CA VAL A 126 -6.68 17.57 -6.00
C VAL A 126 -7.14 17.10 -4.64
N VAL A 127 -7.40 18.03 -3.73
CA VAL A 127 -7.93 17.75 -2.39
C VAL A 127 -9.35 18.30 -2.32
N PRO A 128 -10.37 17.46 -2.18
CA PRO A 128 -11.76 17.89 -2.11
C PRO A 128 -12.05 18.62 -0.80
N PHE A 129 -13.06 19.49 -0.83
CA PHE A 129 -13.58 20.17 0.35
C PHE A 129 -14.88 19.51 0.82
N ARG A 130 -15.04 19.43 2.14
CA ARG A 130 -16.32 19.08 2.75
C ARG A 130 -16.60 20.05 3.87
N ASN A 131 -17.81 20.65 3.89
CA ASN A 131 -18.20 21.64 4.88
C ASN A 131 -17.22 22.83 4.99
N GLY A 132 -16.61 23.26 3.87
CA GLY A 132 -15.67 24.38 3.83
C GLY A 132 -14.24 24.08 4.24
N PHE A 133 -13.92 22.82 4.57
CA PHE A 133 -12.56 22.39 4.95
C PHE A 133 -12.01 21.33 3.98
N PRO A 134 -10.71 21.40 3.63
CA PRO A 134 -10.07 20.40 2.78
C PRO A 134 -9.96 19.07 3.54
N ILE A 135 -10.33 17.97 2.88
CA ILE A 135 -10.22 16.61 3.44
C ILE A 135 -8.89 16.01 2.99
N PHE A 136 -7.86 16.18 3.83
CA PHE A 136 -6.50 15.71 3.54
C PHE A 136 -6.44 14.21 3.61
N GLY A 137 -6.93 13.34 3.40
CA GLY A 137 -6.88 11.89 3.31
C GLY A 137 -7.52 11.39 2.02
N HIS A 138 -8.23 12.27 1.31
CA HIS A 138 -8.89 11.97 0.05
C HIS A 138 -8.28 12.77 -1.11
N GLY A 139 -7.00 13.13 -1.00
CA GLY A 139 -6.29 13.79 -2.08
C GLY A 139 -5.89 12.78 -3.15
N HIS A 140 -6.25 13.05 -4.40
CA HIS A 140 -5.99 12.19 -5.54
C HIS A 140 -5.27 12.96 -6.65
N ILE A 141 -4.67 12.25 -7.58
CA ILE A 141 -4.08 12.86 -8.79
C ILE A 141 -5.22 13.30 -9.72
N ALA A 142 -5.10 14.50 -10.31
CA ALA A 142 -6.11 15.03 -11.21
C ALA A 142 -6.43 14.05 -12.35
N GLY A 143 -7.71 13.68 -12.45
CA GLY A 143 -8.26 12.83 -13.52
C GLY A 143 -9.14 13.61 -14.48
N HIS A 144 -9.88 12.90 -15.32
CA HIS A 144 -10.75 13.49 -16.34
C HIS A 144 -11.98 14.20 -15.75
N ASP A 145 -12.47 13.77 -14.58
CA ASP A 145 -13.74 14.25 -13.99
C ASP A 145 -13.57 15.22 -12.82
N ASP A 146 -12.37 15.80 -12.65
CA ASP A 146 -12.09 16.68 -11.50
C ASP A 146 -12.56 18.13 -11.67
N ASP A 147 -13.36 18.45 -12.66
CA ASP A 147 -13.86 19.80 -12.95
C ASP A 147 -15.37 19.95 -12.65
N ASP A 148 -15.82 19.40 -11.53
CA ASP A 148 -17.22 19.39 -11.10
C ASP A 148 -17.71 20.73 -10.53
N GLY A 149 -16.89 21.80 -10.62
CA GLY A 149 -17.20 23.16 -10.12
C GLY A 149 -17.20 23.30 -8.60
N GLY A 150 -16.82 22.25 -7.85
CA GLY A 150 -16.69 22.27 -6.40
C GLY A 150 -15.42 23.00 -5.92
N LYS A 151 -15.43 23.48 -4.66
CA LYS A 151 -14.21 24.00 -4.03
C LYS A 151 -13.19 22.88 -3.88
N GLN A 152 -12.02 23.07 -4.51
CA GLN A 152 -10.91 22.14 -4.47
C GLN A 152 -9.63 22.89 -4.11
N TYR A 153 -8.76 22.25 -3.35
CA TYR A 153 -7.37 22.69 -3.20
C TYR A 153 -6.51 21.91 -4.17
N ARG A 154 -5.77 22.61 -5.03
CA ARG A 154 -4.86 21.98 -6.01
C ARG A 154 -3.42 22.33 -5.64
N THR A 155 -2.54 21.34 -5.73
CA THR A 155 -1.11 21.50 -5.54
C THR A 155 -0.37 20.57 -6.48
N THR A 156 0.91 20.87 -6.76
CA THR A 156 1.74 20.00 -7.60
C THR A 156 2.81 19.30 -6.79
N ALA A 157 3.22 18.14 -7.30
CA ALA A 157 4.35 17.38 -6.78
C ALA A 157 5.11 16.70 -7.92
N PRO A 158 6.42 16.47 -7.77
CA PRO A 158 7.16 15.67 -8.72
C PRO A 158 6.59 14.23 -8.74
N MET A 159 6.53 13.65 -9.95
CA MET A 159 6.16 12.27 -10.17
C MET A 159 7.36 11.46 -10.63
N THR A 160 7.50 10.26 -10.12
CA THR A 160 8.49 9.27 -10.54
C THR A 160 7.86 7.89 -10.60
N THR A 161 8.60 6.88 -11.05
CA THR A 161 8.14 5.50 -11.03
C THR A 161 8.77 4.74 -9.85
N VAL A 162 8.13 3.67 -9.38
CA VAL A 162 8.72 2.75 -8.40
C VAL A 162 10.04 2.20 -8.94
N ASP A 163 10.07 1.80 -10.21
CA ASP A 163 11.25 1.24 -10.87
C ASP A 163 12.42 2.21 -10.89
N ALA A 164 12.18 3.46 -11.31
CA ALA A 164 13.22 4.50 -11.34
C ALA A 164 13.73 4.82 -9.94
N TRP A 165 12.83 4.89 -8.94
CA TRP A 165 13.22 5.13 -7.55
C TRP A 165 14.07 4.00 -6.99
N CYS A 166 13.68 2.73 -7.22
CA CYS A 166 14.44 1.57 -6.79
C CYS A 166 15.83 1.54 -7.43
N ALA A 167 15.92 1.83 -8.73
CA ALA A 167 17.19 1.90 -9.44
C ALA A 167 18.08 3.03 -8.91
N GLU A 168 17.54 4.24 -8.70
CA GLU A 168 18.31 5.39 -8.19
C GLU A 168 18.87 5.17 -6.78
N LYS A 169 18.11 4.48 -5.93
CA LYS A 169 18.46 4.28 -4.51
C LYS A 169 19.10 2.93 -4.22
N ASP A 170 19.34 2.12 -5.24
CA ASP A 170 19.88 0.75 -5.13
C ASP A 170 19.06 -0.10 -4.13
N ILE A 171 17.73 -0.10 -4.34
CA ILE A 171 16.79 -0.83 -3.50
C ILE A 171 16.51 -2.17 -4.16
N ALA A 172 16.96 -3.25 -3.54
CA ALA A 172 16.64 -4.62 -3.92
C ALA A 172 17.10 -5.61 -2.84
N PRO A 173 16.32 -6.69 -2.58
CA PRO A 173 14.96 -6.90 -3.08
C PRO A 173 13.90 -6.10 -2.32
N VAL A 174 12.84 -5.66 -3.02
CA VAL A 174 11.62 -5.15 -2.41
C VAL A 174 10.73 -6.33 -2.05
N SER A 175 10.28 -6.42 -0.80
CA SER A 175 9.47 -7.56 -0.32
C SER A 175 7.98 -7.26 -0.25
N PHE A 176 7.61 -5.97 -0.12
CA PHE A 176 6.23 -5.55 0.06
C PHE A 176 6.00 -4.14 -0.49
N ILE A 177 4.87 -3.95 -1.17
CA ILE A 177 4.43 -2.65 -1.68
C ILE A 177 2.97 -2.43 -1.25
N LYS A 178 2.70 -1.37 -0.45
CA LYS A 178 1.35 -0.84 -0.23
C LYS A 178 1.10 0.27 -1.23
N VAL A 179 -0.08 0.26 -1.87
CA VAL A 179 -0.55 1.37 -2.71
C VAL A 179 -1.97 1.75 -2.31
N ASP A 180 -2.15 3.03 -1.98
CA ASP A 180 -3.40 3.61 -1.56
C ASP A 180 -3.40 5.08 -2.01
N VAL A 181 -3.89 5.31 -3.21
CA VAL A 181 -3.75 6.60 -3.92
C VAL A 181 -5.05 7.03 -4.61
N GLU A 182 -6.18 6.58 -4.03
CA GLU A 182 -7.52 7.04 -4.37
C GLU A 182 -7.88 6.83 -5.87
N GLY A 183 -7.53 5.63 -6.40
CA GLY A 183 -7.85 5.16 -7.76
C GLY A 183 -6.69 5.22 -8.75
N PHE A 184 -5.53 5.78 -8.37
CA PHE A 184 -4.36 5.84 -9.25
C PHE A 184 -3.45 4.60 -9.12
N GLU A 185 -3.88 3.56 -8.41
CA GLU A 185 -3.15 2.31 -8.17
C GLU A 185 -2.69 1.63 -9.47
N PRO A 186 -3.52 1.52 -10.55
CA PRO A 186 -3.08 0.91 -11.80
C PRO A 186 -1.86 1.62 -12.42
N ALA A 187 -1.83 2.95 -12.37
CA ALA A 187 -0.73 3.74 -12.88
C ALA A 187 0.56 3.58 -12.03
N VAL A 188 0.42 3.41 -10.71
CA VAL A 188 1.55 3.10 -9.83
C VAL A 188 2.12 1.71 -10.16
N ILE A 189 1.25 0.71 -10.36
CA ILE A 189 1.66 -0.66 -10.71
C ILE A 189 2.32 -0.69 -12.10
N GLU A 190 1.85 0.11 -13.07
CA GLU A 190 2.51 0.28 -14.35
C GLU A 190 3.95 0.79 -14.21
N GLY A 191 4.18 1.72 -13.29
CA GLY A 191 5.53 2.24 -12.98
C GLY A 191 6.37 1.35 -12.05
N ALA A 192 5.86 0.18 -11.64
CA ALA A 192 6.51 -0.77 -10.75
C ALA A 192 6.85 -2.11 -11.42
N VAL A 193 6.59 -2.24 -12.70
CA VAL A 193 6.63 -3.51 -13.44
C VAL A 193 7.99 -4.21 -13.32
N ALA A 194 9.09 -3.51 -13.55
CA ALA A 194 10.42 -4.11 -13.49
C ALA A 194 10.78 -4.57 -12.06
N THR A 195 10.36 -3.80 -11.04
CA THR A 195 10.53 -4.17 -9.63
C THR A 195 9.69 -5.40 -9.27
N ILE A 196 8.43 -5.45 -9.72
CA ILE A 196 7.55 -6.61 -9.48
C ILE A 196 8.08 -7.85 -10.20
N ASP A 197 8.53 -7.71 -11.44
CA ASP A 197 9.10 -8.82 -12.23
C ASP A 197 10.37 -9.39 -11.59
N ARG A 198 11.20 -8.54 -11.02
CA ARG A 198 12.47 -8.93 -10.39
C ARG A 198 12.28 -9.55 -9.00
N ASP A 199 11.48 -8.91 -8.15
CA ASP A 199 11.47 -9.17 -6.71
C ASP A 199 10.25 -9.97 -6.24
N ARG A 200 9.16 -10.00 -7.02
CA ARG A 200 7.87 -10.62 -6.65
C ARG A 200 7.37 -10.18 -5.25
N PRO A 201 7.34 -8.87 -4.96
CA PRO A 201 6.87 -8.38 -3.67
C PRO A 201 5.40 -8.73 -3.44
N SER A 202 4.98 -8.90 -2.19
CA SER A 202 3.55 -8.88 -1.88
C SER A 202 2.99 -7.47 -2.12
N LEU A 203 1.84 -7.37 -2.79
CA LEU A 203 1.19 -6.10 -3.13
C LEU A 203 -0.09 -5.95 -2.31
N LEU A 204 -0.19 -4.91 -1.48
CA LEU A 204 -1.42 -4.56 -0.80
C LEU A 204 -2.00 -3.31 -1.45
N LEU A 205 -3.10 -3.45 -2.15
CA LEU A 205 -3.69 -2.43 -3.02
C LEU A 205 -5.08 -2.04 -2.51
N GLU A 206 -5.36 -0.72 -2.43
CA GLU A 206 -6.73 -0.26 -2.31
C GLU A 206 -7.41 -0.36 -3.68
N ILE A 207 -8.53 -1.09 -3.78
CA ILE A 207 -9.24 -1.29 -5.05
C ILE A 207 -10.71 -0.99 -4.83
N GLU A 208 -11.14 0.21 -5.25
CA GLU A 208 -12.53 0.64 -5.19
C GLU A 208 -12.99 1.19 -6.55
N ASP A 209 -14.08 0.66 -7.10
CA ASP A 209 -14.63 1.11 -8.39
C ASP A 209 -14.92 2.61 -8.43
N ARG A 210 -15.41 3.18 -7.32
CA ARG A 210 -15.71 4.62 -7.23
C ARG A 210 -14.46 5.51 -7.43
N HIS A 211 -13.27 5.03 -7.03
CA HIS A 211 -12.01 5.74 -7.20
C HIS A 211 -11.42 5.48 -8.58
N LEU A 212 -11.43 4.23 -9.03
CA LEU A 212 -10.91 3.81 -10.34
C LEU A 212 -11.70 4.43 -11.50
N ALA A 213 -13.02 4.60 -11.35
CA ALA A 213 -13.89 5.22 -12.35
C ALA A 213 -13.43 6.63 -12.75
N ARG A 214 -12.79 7.40 -11.83
CA ARG A 214 -12.19 8.72 -12.11
C ARG A 214 -11.15 8.67 -13.24
N TYR A 215 -10.52 7.53 -13.40
CA TYR A 215 -9.49 7.27 -14.43
C TYR A 215 -9.99 6.35 -15.54
N GLY A 216 -11.32 6.16 -15.66
CA GLY A 216 -11.95 5.31 -16.67
C GLY A 216 -11.63 3.82 -16.51
N ARG A 217 -11.38 3.36 -15.28
CA ARG A 217 -11.00 1.99 -14.95
C ARG A 217 -12.05 1.32 -14.07
N THR A 218 -12.09 -0.01 -14.07
CA THR A 218 -12.87 -0.82 -13.13
C THR A 218 -11.96 -1.68 -12.27
N ALA A 219 -12.45 -2.07 -11.09
CA ALA A 219 -11.76 -2.98 -10.20
C ALA A 219 -11.53 -4.35 -10.85
N ALA A 220 -12.52 -4.85 -11.60
CA ALA A 220 -12.42 -6.14 -12.29
C ALA A 220 -11.34 -6.13 -13.37
N ASP A 221 -11.25 -5.06 -14.20
CA ASP A 221 -10.21 -4.93 -15.22
C ASP A 221 -8.82 -4.86 -14.59
N PHE A 222 -8.66 -4.10 -13.52
CA PHE A 222 -7.39 -3.97 -12.84
C PHE A 222 -6.91 -5.29 -12.21
N VAL A 223 -7.79 -6.03 -11.54
CA VAL A 223 -7.47 -7.37 -11.01
C VAL A 223 -7.10 -8.34 -12.14
N ASN A 224 -7.86 -8.33 -13.25
CA ASN A 224 -7.58 -9.17 -14.40
C ASN A 224 -6.21 -8.85 -15.05
N GLU A 225 -5.82 -7.58 -15.11
CA GLU A 225 -4.49 -7.17 -15.59
C GLU A 225 -3.36 -7.72 -14.72
N ILE A 226 -3.52 -7.64 -13.38
CA ILE A 226 -2.53 -8.21 -12.45
C ILE A 226 -2.40 -9.72 -12.65
N HIS A 227 -3.50 -10.47 -12.70
CA HIS A 227 -3.49 -11.92 -12.88
C HIS A 227 -2.98 -12.35 -14.26
N THR A 228 -3.29 -11.56 -15.31
CA THR A 228 -2.78 -11.83 -16.67
C THR A 228 -1.28 -11.65 -16.75
N ARG A 229 -0.75 -10.60 -16.11
CA ARG A 229 0.66 -10.29 -16.15
C ARG A 229 1.48 -11.18 -15.23
N TRP A 230 0.94 -11.46 -14.05
CA TRP A 230 1.61 -12.24 -13.00
C TRP A 230 0.69 -13.36 -12.49
N PRO A 231 0.54 -14.46 -13.25
CA PRO A 231 -0.40 -15.54 -12.93
C PRO A 231 -0.01 -16.35 -11.68
N ASP A 232 1.19 -16.13 -11.14
CA ASP A 232 1.67 -16.72 -9.90
C ASP A 232 1.20 -15.98 -8.63
N TYR A 233 0.59 -14.78 -8.79
CA TYR A 233 -0.06 -14.11 -7.68
C TYR A 233 -1.46 -14.67 -7.42
N ARG A 234 -1.76 -14.86 -6.13
CA ARG A 234 -3.13 -15.08 -5.64
C ARG A 234 -3.62 -13.84 -4.94
N MET A 235 -4.91 -13.56 -5.05
CA MET A 235 -5.56 -12.45 -4.38
C MET A 235 -6.16 -12.91 -3.05
N TYR A 236 -6.00 -12.08 -2.00
CA TYR A 236 -6.49 -12.34 -0.65
C TYR A 236 -7.20 -11.12 -0.11
N THR A 237 -8.16 -11.36 0.79
CA THR A 237 -8.83 -10.36 1.62
C THR A 237 -8.61 -10.69 3.09
N TRP A 238 -8.69 -9.68 3.95
CA TRP A 238 -8.64 -9.87 5.39
C TRP A 238 -10.03 -10.12 5.95
N VAL A 239 -10.30 -11.34 6.42
CA VAL A 239 -11.61 -11.77 6.96
C VAL A 239 -11.39 -12.49 8.28
N ASP A 240 -12.15 -12.11 9.31
CA ASP A 240 -12.15 -12.77 10.64
C ASP A 240 -10.76 -12.94 11.27
N GLY A 241 -9.83 -12.04 10.97
CA GLY A 241 -8.50 -12.06 11.54
C GLY A 241 -7.48 -12.88 10.77
N ASP A 242 -7.78 -13.28 9.53
CA ASP A 242 -6.88 -14.04 8.66
C ASP A 242 -6.97 -13.59 7.20
N TRP A 243 -5.92 -13.91 6.42
CA TRP A 243 -5.88 -13.70 4.99
C TRP A 243 -6.57 -14.87 4.26
N THR A 244 -7.69 -14.56 3.62
CA THR A 244 -8.51 -15.54 2.89
C THR A 244 -8.42 -15.29 1.39
N THR A 245 -8.18 -16.34 0.61
CA THR A 245 -8.14 -16.25 -0.85
C THR A 245 -9.50 -15.83 -1.43
N THR A 246 -9.46 -15.00 -2.45
CA THR A 246 -10.63 -14.63 -3.24
C THR A 246 -10.26 -14.51 -4.71
N GLU A 247 -11.21 -14.81 -5.60
CA GLU A 247 -11.04 -14.65 -7.06
C GLU A 247 -11.79 -13.41 -7.58
N GLN A 248 -12.60 -12.78 -6.73
CA GLN A 248 -13.46 -11.67 -7.12
C GLN A 248 -13.38 -10.53 -6.11
N ILE A 249 -13.75 -9.34 -6.58
CA ILE A 249 -13.95 -8.18 -5.72
C ILE A 249 -15.13 -8.45 -4.78
N VAL A 250 -14.89 -8.26 -3.49
CA VAL A 250 -15.86 -8.51 -2.42
C VAL A 250 -16.48 -7.17 -2.01
N PRO A 251 -17.82 -7.03 -1.96
CA PRO A 251 -18.46 -5.81 -1.47
C PRO A 251 -17.92 -5.41 -0.09
N GLU A 252 -17.76 -4.10 0.12
CA GLU A 252 -17.29 -3.50 1.38
C GLU A 252 -15.80 -3.76 1.74
N VAL A 253 -15.09 -4.61 1.01
CA VAL A 253 -13.64 -4.78 1.12
C VAL A 253 -12.95 -3.78 0.20
N ARG A 254 -11.98 -3.05 0.73
CA ARG A 254 -11.20 -2.06 -0.02
C ARG A 254 -9.79 -2.52 -0.31
N ASN A 255 -9.16 -3.19 0.64
CA ASN A 255 -7.77 -3.61 0.55
C ASN A 255 -7.65 -5.08 0.13
N TYR A 256 -6.93 -5.32 -0.96
CA TYR A 256 -6.65 -6.64 -1.52
C TYR A 256 -5.16 -6.88 -1.52
N LEU A 257 -4.77 -8.03 -1.02
CA LEU A 257 -3.38 -8.47 -1.04
C LEU A 257 -3.16 -9.44 -2.21
N PHE A 258 -2.17 -9.14 -3.03
CA PHE A 258 -1.67 -10.06 -4.05
C PHE A 258 -0.32 -10.61 -3.59
N ALA A 259 -0.22 -11.92 -3.46
CA ALA A 259 0.98 -12.58 -2.98
C ALA A 259 1.20 -13.91 -3.70
N THR A 260 2.46 -14.28 -3.88
CA THR A 260 2.84 -15.62 -4.36
C THR A 260 2.85 -16.62 -3.20
N ASP A 261 2.74 -17.92 -3.49
CA ASP A 261 2.85 -18.97 -2.46
C ASP A 261 4.17 -18.87 -1.68
N ALA A 262 5.26 -18.44 -2.36
CA ALA A 262 6.58 -18.27 -1.72
C ALA A 262 6.59 -17.16 -0.66
N ALA A 263 5.69 -16.19 -0.71
CA ALA A 263 5.63 -15.10 0.27
C ALA A 263 5.22 -15.61 1.66
N PHE A 264 4.39 -16.65 1.74
CA PHE A 264 3.96 -17.28 3.00
C PHE A 264 5.02 -18.23 3.61
N LEU A 265 5.99 -18.67 2.82
CA LEU A 265 7.00 -19.65 3.22
C LEU A 265 8.30 -19.00 3.72
N ARG A 266 8.42 -17.68 3.70
CA ARG A 266 9.61 -16.93 4.11
C ARG A 266 9.90 -16.97 5.61
#